data_9af40f69c50193c0f0671c4298b1a64a
#
_entry.id   9af40f69c50193c0f0671c4298b1a64a
#
_cell.length_a   1.000
_cell.length_b   1.000
_cell.length_c   1.000
_cell.angle_alpha   90.00
_cell.angle_beta   90.00
_cell.angle_gamma   90.00
#
_symmetry.space_group_name_H-M   'P 1'
#
loop_
_entity.id
_entity.type
_entity.pdbx_description
1 polymer ?
#
loop_
_entity_poly.entity_id
_entity_poly.type
_entity_poly.pdbx_seq_one_letter_code
_entity_poly.pdbx_strand_id
1 'polypeptide(L)'
;MEHVLSWLNRPLPPGPFIRVWMVLVPGGLVLSVLIFVFLFRRRKKKGAQKSEEPCTESPKPERPPELELANLQGLGCREEQQDAFGISRMDRYETEGLLAVLCDGMGGMAEGGKIATETAAELVSLFPWEEDSCVPNWARQRSARVYRQFRGHGGTTLVAAKVKGNRLSFWCVGDSDLFLLREGKLYSLNIRQEYQNELMLRALGGAFPVEEAFLDPQAGALSEYIGKEEVHCDCNRIPFPLLPGDALLLCSDGVSDTLTLKQIREALGLPPQACCDKLEREILLAQKPGQDNYTAIAIHYHGKGAEE
;
A
#
# COMPACT_ATOMS: atom_id res chain seq x y z
N MET A 1 17.46 -15.86 42.64
CA MET A 1 18.11 -14.56 42.41
C MET A 1 18.40 -13.78 43.68
N GLU A 2 17.54 -13.81 44.69
CA GLU A 2 17.74 -13.10 45.97
C GLU A 2 18.96 -13.58 46.77
N HIS A 3 19.29 -14.87 46.75
CA HIS A 3 20.45 -15.41 47.45
C HIS A 3 21.81 -14.98 46.87
N VAL A 4 21.90 -14.67 45.61
CA VAL A 4 23.12 -14.20 44.95
C VAL A 4 23.37 -12.72 45.25
N LEU A 5 22.31 -11.94 45.30
CA LEU A 5 22.39 -10.50 45.61
C LEU A 5 22.75 -10.25 47.07
N SER A 6 22.32 -11.15 48.00
CA SER A 6 22.71 -11.05 49.44
C SER A 6 24.18 -11.36 49.68
N TRP A 7 24.82 -12.21 48.88
CA TRP A 7 26.24 -12.53 48.98
C TRP A 7 27.12 -11.37 48.48
N LEU A 8 26.72 -10.69 47.42
CA LEU A 8 27.47 -9.53 46.86
C LEU A 8 27.49 -8.30 47.76
N ASN A 9 26.59 -8.21 48.74
CA ASN A 9 26.50 -7.10 49.67
C ASN A 9 27.20 -7.33 51.02
N ARG A 10 27.89 -8.47 51.22
CA ARG A 10 28.62 -8.74 52.50
C ARG A 10 29.87 -7.87 52.61
N PRO A 11 30.14 -7.21 53.79
CA PRO A 11 31.39 -6.51 54.04
C PRO A 11 32.52 -7.52 54.16
N LEU A 12 33.69 -7.20 53.59
CA LEU A 12 34.92 -7.98 53.82
C LEU A 12 35.40 -7.81 55.28
N PRO A 13 36.03 -8.85 55.89
CA PRO A 13 36.50 -8.75 57.25
C PRO A 13 37.64 -7.71 57.42
N PRO A 14 37.99 -7.25 58.66
CA PRO A 14 38.29 -5.88 59.04
C PRO A 14 39.40 -5.23 58.24
N GLY A 15 39.00 -4.27 57.43
CA GLY A 15 39.81 -3.29 56.70
C GLY A 15 38.85 -2.19 56.22
N PRO A 16 39.30 -1.07 55.65
CA PRO A 16 38.44 0.06 55.33
C PRO A 16 37.34 -0.41 54.34
N PHE A 17 36.11 -0.11 54.64
CA PHE A 17 34.83 -0.46 53.99
C PHE A 17 34.87 -0.57 52.45
N ILE A 18 35.39 -1.65 51.89
CA ILE A 18 35.35 -1.94 50.46
C ILE A 18 34.34 -3.09 50.26
N ARG A 19 33.26 -2.83 49.54
CA ARG A 19 32.28 -3.87 49.20
C ARG A 19 32.82 -4.78 48.09
N VAL A 20 32.55 -6.08 48.13
CA VAL A 20 33.05 -7.09 47.16
C VAL A 20 32.82 -6.68 45.71
N TRP A 21 31.70 -6.05 45.39
CA TRP A 21 31.42 -5.60 44.03
C TRP A 21 32.34 -4.45 43.55
N MET A 22 32.92 -3.62 44.47
CA MET A 22 33.88 -2.55 44.11
C MET A 22 35.22 -3.10 43.60
N VAL A 23 35.54 -4.36 43.90
CA VAL A 23 36.76 -5.01 43.42
C VAL A 23 36.47 -5.85 42.16
N LEU A 24 35.32 -6.52 42.11
CA LEU A 24 34.97 -7.40 40.99
C LEU A 24 34.58 -6.65 39.72
N VAL A 25 33.94 -5.50 39.82
CA VAL A 25 33.50 -4.72 38.64
C VAL A 25 34.69 -4.11 37.88
N PRO A 26 35.68 -3.47 38.48
CA PRO A 26 36.87 -3.00 37.77
C PRO A 26 37.72 -4.14 37.20
N GLY A 27 37.86 -5.26 37.96
CA GLY A 27 38.59 -6.44 37.49
C GLY A 27 37.97 -7.12 36.27
N GLY A 28 36.64 -7.23 36.24
CA GLY A 28 35.89 -7.77 35.09
C GLY A 28 36.00 -6.90 33.85
N LEU A 29 36.02 -5.58 34.01
CA LEU A 29 36.17 -4.61 32.92
C LEU A 29 37.58 -4.66 32.30
N VAL A 30 38.63 -4.76 33.13
CA VAL A 30 40.01 -4.91 32.64
C VAL A 30 40.22 -6.24 31.91
N LEU A 31 39.63 -7.33 32.42
CA LEU A 31 39.74 -8.64 31.79
C LEU A 31 39.00 -8.67 30.44
N SER A 32 37.82 -8.07 30.32
CA SER A 32 37.09 -7.99 29.08
C SER A 32 37.79 -7.12 28.03
N VAL A 33 38.45 -6.04 28.41
CA VAL A 33 39.27 -5.20 27.52
C VAL A 33 40.50 -5.96 27.05
N LEU A 34 41.17 -6.70 27.95
CA LEU A 34 42.34 -7.53 27.57
C LEU A 34 41.95 -8.68 26.61
N ILE A 35 40.82 -9.33 26.84
CA ILE A 35 40.30 -10.36 25.93
C ILE A 35 39.94 -9.75 24.58
N PHE A 36 39.30 -8.58 24.56
CA PHE A 36 38.95 -7.88 23.31
C PHE A 36 40.21 -7.47 22.54
N VAL A 37 41.20 -6.90 23.19
CA VAL A 37 42.47 -6.53 22.54
C VAL A 37 43.24 -7.77 22.04
N PHE A 38 43.23 -8.89 22.81
CA PHE A 38 43.86 -10.13 22.40
C PHE A 38 43.17 -10.78 21.17
N LEU A 39 41.83 -10.77 21.14
CA LEU A 39 41.06 -11.26 19.99
C LEU A 39 41.24 -10.36 18.76
N PHE A 40 41.31 -9.04 18.95
CA PHE A 40 41.57 -8.08 17.89
C PHE A 40 42.97 -8.21 17.30
N ARG A 41 44.00 -8.44 18.15
CA ARG A 41 45.38 -8.71 17.71
C ARG A 41 45.55 -10.06 17.01
N ARG A 42 44.80 -11.10 17.42
CA ARG A 42 44.76 -12.38 16.71
C ARG A 42 44.14 -12.28 15.32
N ARG A 43 43.09 -11.41 15.16
CA ARG A 43 42.49 -11.13 13.84
C ARG A 43 43.46 -10.42 12.89
N LYS A 44 44.34 -9.52 13.40
CA LYS A 44 45.34 -8.80 12.58
C LYS A 44 46.51 -9.67 12.14
N LYS A 45 46.84 -10.76 12.84
CA LYS A 45 47.96 -11.68 12.44
C LYS A 45 47.60 -12.76 11.45
N LYS A 46 46.30 -12.97 11.12
CA LYS A 46 45.87 -13.91 10.08
C LYS A 46 45.70 -13.29 8.68
N GLY A 47 46.06 -12.04 8.51
CA GLY A 47 45.85 -11.28 7.27
C GLY A 47 47.10 -10.98 6.45
N ALA A 48 48.10 -11.87 6.45
CA ALA A 48 49.28 -11.69 5.61
C ALA A 48 49.64 -13.01 4.90
N GLN A 49 48.68 -13.57 4.19
CA GLN A 49 48.97 -14.54 3.13
C GLN A 49 48.27 -14.01 1.89
N LYS A 50 49.08 -13.44 0.99
CA LYS A 50 48.67 -12.89 -0.28
C LYS A 50 48.34 -14.12 -1.18
N SER A 51 47.08 -14.54 -1.14
CA SER A 51 46.50 -15.34 -2.20
C SER A 51 46.02 -14.36 -3.25
N GLU A 52 46.45 -14.47 -4.47
CA GLU A 52 45.87 -13.84 -5.64
C GLU A 52 44.40 -14.33 -5.71
N GLU A 53 43.48 -13.56 -5.20
CA GLU A 53 42.06 -13.76 -5.48
C GLU A 53 41.83 -13.36 -6.95
N PRO A 54 41.10 -14.21 -7.72
CA PRO A 54 40.63 -13.79 -9.02
C PRO A 54 39.80 -12.54 -8.86
N CYS A 55 40.01 -11.54 -9.72
CA CYS A 55 39.15 -10.35 -9.82
C CYS A 55 37.70 -10.79 -9.86
N THR A 56 37.03 -10.74 -8.73
CA THR A 56 35.57 -10.74 -8.70
C THR A 56 35.16 -9.43 -9.32
N GLU A 57 34.67 -9.49 -10.56
CA GLU A 57 33.92 -8.42 -11.15
C GLU A 57 32.93 -7.91 -10.10
N SER A 58 32.96 -6.61 -9.83
CA SER A 58 31.92 -5.96 -9.02
C SER A 58 30.58 -6.40 -9.61
N PRO A 59 29.60 -6.87 -8.79
CA PRO A 59 28.31 -7.26 -9.31
C PRO A 59 27.79 -6.11 -10.18
N LYS A 60 27.54 -6.40 -11.47
CA LYS A 60 26.83 -5.45 -12.34
C LYS A 60 25.60 -5.01 -11.57
N PRO A 61 25.28 -3.69 -11.53
CA PRO A 61 24.06 -3.25 -10.89
C PRO A 61 22.90 -4.05 -11.48
N GLU A 62 22.19 -4.78 -10.62
CA GLU A 62 21.00 -5.51 -11.02
C GLU A 62 20.06 -4.52 -11.68
N ARG A 63 19.60 -4.83 -12.89
CA ARG A 63 18.62 -3.98 -13.58
C ARG A 63 17.36 -3.95 -12.72
N PRO A 64 16.74 -2.78 -12.53
CA PRO A 64 15.46 -2.73 -11.84
C PRO A 64 14.47 -3.64 -12.58
N PRO A 65 13.60 -4.34 -11.86
CA PRO A 65 12.57 -5.16 -12.47
C PRO A 65 11.68 -4.28 -13.36
N GLU A 66 11.06 -4.85 -14.40
CA GLU A 66 10.17 -4.10 -15.32
C GLU A 66 9.07 -3.35 -14.56
N LEU A 67 8.66 -3.88 -13.40
CA LEU A 67 7.62 -3.33 -12.58
C LEU A 67 7.93 -3.56 -11.10
N GLU A 68 7.80 -2.50 -10.30
CA GLU A 68 7.90 -2.55 -8.84
C GLU A 68 6.59 -2.12 -8.21
N LEU A 69 6.26 -2.68 -7.06
CA LEU A 69 5.07 -2.30 -6.31
C LEU A 69 5.29 -2.35 -4.80
N ALA A 70 4.48 -1.55 -4.10
CA ALA A 70 4.31 -1.62 -2.66
C ALA A 70 2.85 -1.32 -2.31
N ASN A 71 2.44 -1.64 -1.11
CA ASN A 71 1.12 -1.32 -0.60
C ASN A 71 1.20 -0.78 0.82
N LEU A 72 0.14 -0.08 1.20
CA LEU A 72 -0.06 0.40 2.55
C LEU A 72 -1.52 0.16 2.94
N GLN A 73 -1.78 -0.10 4.22
CA GLN A 73 -3.10 -0.21 4.77
C GLN A 73 -3.09 0.24 6.23
N GLY A 74 -3.98 1.14 6.60
CA GLY A 74 -4.09 1.64 7.96
C GLY A 74 -5.54 1.78 8.42
N LEU A 75 -5.74 1.66 9.74
CA LEU A 75 -7.05 1.63 10.36
C LEU A 75 -7.70 3.03 10.47
N GLY A 76 -6.86 4.08 10.53
CA GLY A 76 -7.35 5.43 10.84
C GLY A 76 -7.98 5.51 12.24
N CYS A 77 -9.13 6.16 12.33
CA CYS A 77 -9.92 6.29 13.57
C CYS A 77 -11.07 5.28 13.65
N ARG A 78 -11.14 4.31 12.77
CA ARG A 78 -12.18 3.27 12.75
C ARG A 78 -11.85 2.14 13.72
N GLU A 79 -12.88 1.39 14.15
CA GLU A 79 -12.70 0.22 15.01
C GLU A 79 -12.30 -1.02 14.22
N GLU A 80 -12.71 -1.10 12.94
CA GLU A 80 -12.47 -2.24 12.06
C GLU A 80 -11.88 -1.79 10.72
N GLN A 81 -11.07 -2.64 10.13
CA GLN A 81 -10.59 -2.46 8.76
C GLN A 81 -11.62 -2.98 7.78
N GLN A 82 -12.19 -2.07 6.98
CA GLN A 82 -13.20 -2.39 5.97
C GLN A 82 -12.66 -2.30 4.55
N ASP A 83 -11.50 -1.68 4.35
CA ASP A 83 -10.76 -1.77 3.08
C ASP A 83 -10.16 -3.16 2.91
N ALA A 84 -10.07 -3.58 1.66
CA ALA A 84 -9.36 -4.78 1.27
C ALA A 84 -8.59 -4.56 -0.03
N PHE A 85 -7.48 -5.26 -0.18
CA PHE A 85 -6.75 -5.27 -1.45
C PHE A 85 -6.29 -6.68 -1.81
N GLY A 86 -6.01 -6.88 -3.09
CA GLY A 86 -5.46 -8.11 -3.59
C GLY A 86 -4.50 -7.85 -4.76
N ILE A 87 -3.42 -8.62 -4.81
CA ILE A 87 -2.40 -8.51 -5.86
C ILE A 87 -2.16 -9.91 -6.40
N SER A 88 -2.15 -10.06 -7.73
CA SER A 88 -1.82 -11.32 -8.37
C SER A 88 -0.33 -11.67 -8.17
N ARG A 89 0.05 -12.89 -8.49
CA ARG A 89 1.41 -13.37 -8.29
C ARG A 89 2.43 -12.63 -9.15
N MET A 90 3.39 -11.97 -8.50
CA MET A 90 4.47 -11.24 -9.18
C MET A 90 5.43 -12.13 -9.96
N ASP A 91 5.65 -13.36 -9.50
CA ASP A 91 6.52 -14.34 -10.18
C ASP A 91 5.97 -14.81 -11.53
N ARG A 92 4.71 -14.47 -11.86
CA ARG A 92 4.06 -14.75 -13.16
C ARG A 92 3.84 -13.51 -14.01
N TYR A 93 4.34 -12.35 -13.58
CA TYR A 93 4.13 -11.08 -14.27
C TYR A 93 4.47 -11.15 -15.77
N GLU A 94 5.61 -11.74 -16.13
CA GLU A 94 6.07 -11.80 -17.53
C GLU A 94 5.10 -12.53 -18.46
N THR A 95 4.39 -13.54 -17.95
CA THR A 95 3.48 -14.38 -18.75
C THR A 95 2.02 -13.96 -18.64
N GLU A 96 1.58 -13.66 -17.43
CA GLU A 96 0.17 -13.38 -17.12
C GLU A 96 -0.12 -11.89 -17.00
N GLY A 97 0.87 -11.07 -16.62
CA GLY A 97 0.73 -9.69 -16.21
C GLY A 97 0.51 -9.57 -14.70
N LEU A 98 0.32 -8.35 -14.23
CA LEU A 98 -0.03 -8.02 -12.85
C LEU A 98 -1.48 -7.55 -12.79
N LEU A 99 -2.23 -8.06 -11.82
CA LEU A 99 -3.50 -7.51 -11.39
C LEU A 99 -3.36 -6.98 -9.97
N ALA A 100 -3.71 -5.72 -9.76
CA ALA A 100 -3.88 -5.09 -8.46
C ALA A 100 -5.34 -4.69 -8.30
N VAL A 101 -5.93 -4.99 -7.14
CA VAL A 101 -7.34 -4.73 -6.81
C VAL A 101 -7.40 -4.07 -5.44
N LEU A 102 -8.23 -3.04 -5.31
CA LEU A 102 -8.54 -2.39 -4.05
C LEU A 102 -10.07 -2.23 -3.97
N CYS A 103 -10.61 -2.51 -2.80
CA CYS A 103 -12.01 -2.43 -2.47
C CYS A 103 -12.16 -1.72 -1.13
N ASP A 104 -12.98 -0.69 -1.08
CA ASP A 104 -13.35 0.03 0.13
C ASP A 104 -14.74 -0.44 0.57
N GLY A 105 -14.82 -1.04 1.75
CA GLY A 105 -16.07 -1.58 2.28
C GLY A 105 -16.90 -0.49 2.92
N MET A 106 -18.14 -0.32 2.46
CA MET A 106 -19.02 0.77 2.91
C MET A 106 -19.26 0.72 4.42
N GLY A 107 -18.65 1.69 5.13
CA GLY A 107 -18.80 1.88 6.57
C GLY A 107 -20.26 2.14 6.96
N GLY A 108 -20.68 1.58 8.11
CA GLY A 108 -22.06 1.70 8.59
C GLY A 108 -23.06 0.75 7.93
N MET A 109 -22.65 -0.01 6.92
CA MET A 109 -23.41 -1.12 6.37
C MET A 109 -22.97 -2.46 6.95
N ALA A 110 -23.88 -3.43 7.01
CA ALA A 110 -23.54 -4.77 7.47
C ALA A 110 -22.48 -5.40 6.57
N GLU A 111 -21.39 -5.92 7.18
CA GLU A 111 -20.41 -6.76 6.51
C GLU A 111 -19.58 -6.08 5.39
N GLY A 112 -19.43 -4.72 5.37
CA GLY A 112 -18.67 -3.99 4.35
C GLY A 112 -17.26 -4.56 4.14
N GLY A 113 -16.48 -4.74 5.18
CA GLY A 113 -15.13 -5.29 5.12
C GLY A 113 -15.09 -6.74 4.60
N LYS A 114 -16.08 -7.57 4.91
CA LYS A 114 -16.19 -8.92 4.36
C LYS A 114 -16.49 -8.89 2.86
N ILE A 115 -17.42 -8.03 2.45
CA ILE A 115 -17.77 -7.87 1.04
C ILE A 115 -16.56 -7.38 0.24
N ALA A 116 -15.81 -6.40 0.77
CA ALA A 116 -14.57 -5.90 0.18
C ALA A 116 -13.53 -7.01 0.03
N THR A 117 -13.26 -7.75 1.12
CA THR A 117 -12.29 -8.87 1.13
C THR A 117 -12.66 -9.96 0.12
N GLU A 118 -13.92 -10.41 0.13
CA GLU A 118 -14.39 -11.44 -0.80
C GLU A 118 -14.36 -10.95 -2.27
N THR A 119 -14.67 -9.66 -2.51
CA THR A 119 -14.68 -9.07 -3.85
C THR A 119 -13.27 -9.00 -4.42
N ALA A 120 -12.31 -8.48 -3.65
CA ALA A 120 -10.91 -8.42 -4.05
C ALA A 120 -10.33 -9.83 -4.28
N ALA A 121 -10.55 -10.75 -3.35
CA ALA A 121 -10.06 -12.13 -3.45
C ALA A 121 -10.65 -12.89 -4.65
N GLU A 122 -11.96 -12.74 -4.90
CA GLU A 122 -12.63 -13.39 -6.04
C GLU A 122 -12.02 -12.91 -7.36
N LEU A 123 -11.86 -11.58 -7.56
CA LEU A 123 -11.33 -11.05 -8.81
C LEU A 123 -9.88 -11.50 -9.04
N VAL A 124 -9.04 -11.47 -8.00
CA VAL A 124 -7.66 -11.98 -8.10
C VAL A 124 -7.62 -13.48 -8.40
N SER A 125 -8.55 -14.28 -7.83
CA SER A 125 -8.60 -15.72 -8.06
C SER A 125 -9.01 -16.10 -9.49
N LEU A 126 -9.75 -15.23 -10.18
CA LEU A 126 -10.17 -15.41 -11.57
C LEU A 126 -9.09 -14.99 -12.58
N PHE A 127 -8.07 -14.28 -12.13
CA PHE A 127 -6.95 -13.87 -12.96
C PHE A 127 -5.93 -15.01 -13.15
N PRO A 128 -5.36 -15.22 -14.35
CA PRO A 128 -5.54 -14.44 -15.57
C PRO A 128 -6.81 -14.84 -16.36
N TRP A 129 -7.40 -13.88 -17.04
CA TRP A 129 -8.50 -14.11 -17.99
C TRP A 129 -8.04 -13.80 -19.43
N GLU A 130 -8.76 -14.36 -20.40
CA GLU A 130 -8.43 -14.19 -21.81
C GLU A 130 -8.77 -12.79 -22.32
N GLU A 131 -9.95 -12.27 -21.97
CA GLU A 131 -10.44 -10.97 -22.45
C GLU A 131 -10.84 -10.05 -21.30
N ASP A 132 -10.40 -8.80 -21.35
CA ASP A 132 -10.70 -7.76 -20.37
C ASP A 132 -12.20 -7.40 -20.31
N SER A 133 -12.93 -7.67 -21.39
CA SER A 133 -14.38 -7.47 -21.48
C SER A 133 -15.20 -8.31 -20.49
N CYS A 134 -14.60 -9.36 -19.90
CA CYS A 134 -15.26 -10.19 -18.89
C CYS A 134 -15.48 -9.48 -17.55
N VAL A 135 -14.58 -8.53 -17.18
CA VAL A 135 -14.58 -7.90 -15.85
C VAL A 135 -15.84 -7.05 -15.59
N PRO A 136 -16.34 -6.19 -16.48
CA PRO A 136 -17.59 -5.48 -16.25
C PRO A 136 -18.80 -6.41 -16.07
N ASN A 137 -18.80 -7.54 -16.77
CA ASN A 137 -19.88 -8.53 -16.61
C ASN A 137 -19.76 -9.26 -15.26
N TRP A 138 -18.54 -9.62 -14.87
CA TRP A 138 -18.28 -10.17 -13.54
C TRP A 138 -18.70 -9.20 -12.43
N ALA A 139 -18.36 -7.91 -12.55
CA ALA A 139 -18.72 -6.89 -11.57
C ALA A 139 -20.25 -6.80 -11.39
N ARG A 140 -21.03 -6.81 -12.50
CA ARG A 140 -22.50 -6.85 -12.44
C ARG A 140 -23.02 -8.11 -11.73
N GLN A 141 -22.45 -9.28 -12.05
CA GLN A 141 -22.85 -10.54 -11.41
C GLN A 141 -22.47 -10.56 -9.93
N ARG A 142 -21.28 -10.07 -9.57
CA ARG A 142 -20.84 -9.94 -8.16
C ARG A 142 -21.78 -9.01 -7.40
N SER A 143 -22.08 -7.85 -7.96
CA SER A 143 -22.99 -6.88 -7.37
C SER A 143 -24.38 -7.47 -7.12
N ALA A 144 -24.96 -8.12 -8.10
CA ALA A 144 -26.27 -8.76 -7.97
C ALA A 144 -26.28 -9.90 -6.93
N ARG A 145 -25.14 -10.62 -6.74
CA ARG A 145 -25.02 -11.62 -5.67
C ARG A 145 -24.99 -10.95 -4.29
N VAL A 146 -24.16 -9.90 -4.14
CA VAL A 146 -24.07 -9.12 -2.89
C VAL A 146 -25.43 -8.49 -2.56
N TYR A 147 -26.08 -7.83 -3.52
CA TYR A 147 -27.41 -7.25 -3.33
C TYR A 147 -28.44 -8.26 -2.80
N ARG A 148 -28.50 -9.45 -3.40
CA ARG A 148 -29.43 -10.50 -2.95
C ARG A 148 -29.09 -11.05 -1.57
N GLN A 149 -27.81 -11.20 -1.27
CA GLN A 149 -27.33 -11.74 0.00
C GLN A 149 -27.60 -10.76 1.16
N PHE A 150 -27.32 -9.48 0.95
CA PHE A 150 -27.41 -8.44 1.97
C PHE A 150 -28.64 -7.55 1.83
N ARG A 151 -29.54 -7.85 0.87
CA ARG A 151 -30.78 -7.12 0.63
C ARG A 151 -30.57 -5.62 0.42
N GLY A 152 -29.50 -5.23 -0.26
CA GLY A 152 -29.11 -3.84 -0.49
C GLY A 152 -28.48 -3.13 0.72
N HIS A 153 -28.20 -3.83 1.81
CA HIS A 153 -27.62 -3.27 3.05
C HIS A 153 -26.13 -3.61 3.19
N GLY A 154 -25.41 -3.75 2.11
CA GLY A 154 -23.97 -3.99 2.12
C GLY A 154 -23.36 -3.71 0.76
N GLY A 155 -22.12 -3.26 0.75
CA GLY A 155 -21.44 -2.91 -0.48
C GLY A 155 -19.97 -2.61 -0.30
N THR A 156 -19.30 -2.46 -1.42
CA THR A 156 -17.89 -2.05 -1.50
C THR A 156 -17.62 -1.34 -2.82
N THR A 157 -16.62 -0.48 -2.84
CA THR A 157 -16.05 0.03 -4.09
C THR A 157 -15.23 -1.05 -4.78
N LEU A 158 -14.77 -0.75 -5.98
CA LEU A 158 -13.79 -1.54 -6.72
C LEU A 158 -12.91 -0.61 -7.52
N VAL A 159 -11.62 -0.65 -7.34
CA VAL A 159 -10.64 -0.16 -8.30
C VAL A 159 -9.65 -1.27 -8.61
N ALA A 160 -9.52 -1.62 -9.88
CA ALA A 160 -8.64 -2.68 -10.34
C ALA A 160 -7.81 -2.21 -11.53
N ALA A 161 -6.52 -2.57 -11.52
CA ALA A 161 -5.58 -2.25 -12.58
C ALA A 161 -4.83 -3.52 -12.99
N LYS A 162 -4.85 -3.81 -14.31
CA LYS A 162 -4.05 -4.87 -14.92
C LYS A 162 -2.95 -4.27 -15.77
N VAL A 163 -1.72 -4.63 -15.48
CA VAL A 163 -0.55 -4.28 -16.30
C VAL A 163 -0.01 -5.55 -16.96
N LYS A 164 0.03 -5.57 -18.28
CA LYS A 164 0.63 -6.66 -19.07
C LYS A 164 1.55 -6.08 -20.15
N GLY A 165 2.85 -6.34 -20.03
CA GLY A 165 3.85 -5.58 -20.76
C GLY A 165 3.64 -4.08 -20.48
N ASN A 166 3.62 -3.27 -21.53
CA ASN A 166 3.35 -1.84 -21.39
C ASN A 166 1.87 -1.45 -21.51
N ARG A 167 0.93 -2.36 -21.24
CA ARG A 167 -0.51 -2.10 -21.40
C ARG A 167 -1.20 -2.09 -20.05
N LEU A 168 -1.90 -0.98 -19.76
CA LEU A 168 -2.77 -0.81 -18.59
C LEU A 168 -4.23 -0.96 -19.01
N SER A 169 -4.93 -1.89 -18.38
CA SER A 169 -6.40 -1.97 -18.35
C SER A 169 -6.86 -1.69 -16.93
N PHE A 170 -7.98 -0.98 -16.78
CA PHE A 170 -8.52 -0.70 -15.43
C PHE A 170 -10.04 -0.73 -15.40
N TRP A 171 -10.59 -0.97 -14.21
CA TRP A 171 -12.02 -1.05 -13.91
C TRP A 171 -12.29 -0.38 -12.57
N CYS A 172 -13.32 0.45 -12.52
CA CYS A 172 -13.66 1.23 -11.35
C CYS A 172 -15.17 1.19 -11.09
N VAL A 173 -15.54 1.02 -9.83
CA VAL A 173 -16.90 1.15 -9.29
C VAL A 173 -16.80 1.88 -7.97
N GLY A 174 -17.49 3.02 -7.84
CA GLY A 174 -17.47 3.84 -6.62
C GLY A 174 -16.53 5.04 -6.71
N ASP A 175 -16.01 5.44 -5.56
CA ASP A 175 -15.24 6.69 -5.34
C ASP A 175 -13.77 6.47 -4.99
N SER A 176 -13.30 5.23 -4.93
CA SER A 176 -11.86 4.95 -4.85
C SER A 176 -11.14 5.42 -6.11
N ASP A 177 -9.90 5.87 -5.98
CA ASP A 177 -9.16 6.55 -7.04
C ASP A 177 -8.10 5.69 -7.72
N LEU A 178 -7.90 5.95 -9.01
CA LEU A 178 -6.76 5.49 -9.79
C LEU A 178 -6.02 6.68 -10.38
N PHE A 179 -4.81 6.93 -9.92
CA PHE A 179 -3.94 7.99 -10.43
C PHE A 179 -2.81 7.44 -11.28
N LEU A 180 -2.41 8.25 -12.27
CA LEU A 180 -1.19 8.07 -13.07
C LEU A 180 -0.29 9.29 -12.86
N LEU A 181 0.95 9.06 -12.46
CA LEU A 181 2.02 10.06 -12.55
C LEU A 181 2.84 9.81 -13.80
N ARG A 182 2.88 10.78 -14.70
CA ARG A 182 3.68 10.76 -15.92
C ARG A 182 4.39 12.10 -16.09
N GLU A 183 5.69 12.10 -16.26
CA GLU A 183 6.50 13.34 -16.47
C GLU A 183 6.25 14.40 -15.40
N GLY A 184 6.10 13.98 -14.15
CA GLY A 184 5.84 14.83 -12.99
C GLY A 184 4.43 15.43 -12.92
N LYS A 185 3.50 15.03 -13.79
CA LYS A 185 2.10 15.43 -13.78
C LYS A 185 1.22 14.29 -13.28
N LEU A 186 0.32 14.60 -12.35
CA LEU A 186 -0.65 13.66 -11.82
C LEU A 186 -1.95 13.74 -12.63
N TYR A 187 -2.46 12.59 -13.06
CA TYR A 187 -3.72 12.44 -13.77
C TYR A 187 -4.62 11.49 -13.00
N SER A 188 -5.88 11.84 -12.80
CA SER A 188 -6.92 10.88 -12.39
C SER A 188 -7.36 10.12 -13.64
N LEU A 189 -7.35 8.79 -13.57
CA LEU A 189 -7.76 7.92 -14.69
C LEU A 189 -9.23 7.53 -14.63
N ASN A 190 -9.86 7.63 -13.47
CA ASN A 190 -11.28 7.42 -13.27
C ASN A 190 -11.98 8.69 -12.78
N ILE A 191 -13.28 8.70 -12.87
CA ILE A 191 -14.16 9.70 -12.25
C ILE A 191 -14.88 9.00 -11.11
N ARG A 192 -14.85 9.59 -9.92
CA ARG A 192 -15.60 9.09 -8.76
C ARG A 192 -17.08 9.04 -9.07
N GLN A 193 -17.72 7.94 -8.75
CA GLN A 193 -19.14 7.72 -9.00
C GLN A 193 -19.93 8.14 -7.75
N GLU A 194 -20.04 9.44 -7.56
CA GLU A 194 -20.76 10.11 -6.47
C GLU A 194 -22.06 10.74 -6.96
N TYR A 195 -23.04 10.88 -6.06
CA TYR A 195 -24.32 11.50 -6.36
C TYR A 195 -24.19 12.96 -6.81
N GLN A 196 -23.13 13.64 -6.41
CA GLN A 196 -22.81 14.99 -6.88
C GLN A 196 -22.76 15.09 -8.40
N ASN A 197 -22.27 14.05 -9.09
CA ASN A 197 -22.22 14.03 -10.55
C ASN A 197 -23.63 14.02 -11.18
N GLU A 198 -24.57 13.31 -10.56
CA GLU A 198 -25.97 13.31 -11.00
C GLU A 198 -26.63 14.68 -10.73
N LEU A 199 -26.40 15.26 -9.56
CA LEU A 199 -26.85 16.59 -9.21
C LEU A 199 -26.31 17.63 -10.19
N MET A 200 -25.03 17.56 -10.51
CA MET A 200 -24.39 18.45 -11.48
C MET A 200 -25.03 18.36 -12.87
N LEU A 201 -25.28 17.17 -13.37
CA LEU A 201 -25.96 16.99 -14.66
C LEU A 201 -27.38 17.56 -14.66
N ARG A 202 -28.13 17.40 -13.58
CA ARG A 202 -29.45 17.98 -13.42
C ARG A 202 -29.41 19.52 -13.35
N ALA A 203 -28.45 20.08 -12.62
CA ALA A 203 -28.23 21.52 -12.54
C ALA A 203 -27.88 22.13 -13.91
N LEU A 204 -26.94 21.50 -14.63
CA LEU A 204 -26.59 21.89 -16.01
C LEU A 204 -27.76 21.74 -16.99
N GLY A 205 -28.69 20.83 -16.72
CA GLY A 205 -29.98 20.73 -17.43
C GLY A 205 -31.02 21.76 -17.04
N GLY A 206 -30.70 22.68 -16.13
CA GLY A 206 -31.57 23.78 -15.70
C GLY A 206 -32.57 23.42 -14.58
N ALA A 207 -32.39 22.29 -13.87
CA ALA A 207 -33.30 21.88 -12.81
C ALA A 207 -33.20 22.78 -11.55
N PHE A 208 -31.98 23.27 -11.25
CA PHE A 208 -31.67 24.16 -10.11
C PHE A 208 -30.29 24.81 -10.35
N PRO A 209 -29.88 25.84 -9.57
CA PRO A 209 -28.56 26.46 -9.68
C PRO A 209 -27.42 25.47 -9.44
N VAL A 210 -26.31 25.61 -10.18
CA VAL A 210 -25.16 24.70 -10.10
C VAL A 210 -24.55 24.69 -8.69
N GLU A 211 -24.59 25.80 -7.99
CA GLU A 211 -24.08 25.94 -6.63
C GLU A 211 -24.81 25.02 -5.65
N GLU A 212 -26.10 24.74 -5.86
CA GLU A 212 -26.89 23.86 -4.99
C GLU A 212 -26.41 22.38 -5.10
N ALA A 213 -25.84 21.95 -6.23
CA ALA A 213 -25.27 20.62 -6.37
C ALA A 213 -24.10 20.37 -5.42
N PHE A 214 -23.36 21.41 -5.04
CA PHE A 214 -22.23 21.30 -4.10
C PHE A 214 -22.67 21.42 -2.64
N LEU A 215 -23.86 21.92 -2.39
CA LEU A 215 -24.40 22.15 -1.03
C LEU A 215 -25.30 21.00 -0.57
N ASP A 216 -25.62 20.05 -1.44
CA ASP A 216 -26.48 18.92 -1.09
C ASP A 216 -25.77 18.03 -0.05
N PRO A 217 -26.38 17.74 1.11
CA PRO A 217 -25.79 16.91 2.14
C PRO A 217 -25.45 15.48 1.70
N GLN A 218 -26.05 15.01 0.61
CA GLN A 218 -25.83 13.68 0.05
C GLN A 218 -24.87 13.71 -1.15
N ALA A 219 -24.29 14.85 -1.51
CA ALA A 219 -23.43 14.99 -2.69
C ALA A 219 -22.33 13.94 -2.75
N GLY A 220 -21.67 13.64 -1.62
CA GLY A 220 -20.62 12.61 -1.51
C GLY A 220 -21.15 11.18 -1.33
N ALA A 221 -22.47 10.93 -1.44
CA ALA A 221 -22.96 9.56 -1.37
C ALA A 221 -22.60 8.81 -2.66
N LEU A 222 -22.21 7.53 -2.53
CA LEU A 222 -21.92 6.66 -3.67
C LEU A 222 -23.15 6.48 -4.57
N SER A 223 -23.02 6.81 -5.85
CA SER A 223 -24.02 6.50 -6.85
C SER A 223 -23.88 5.09 -7.42
N GLU A 224 -22.65 4.56 -7.43
CA GLU A 224 -22.32 3.21 -7.87
C GLU A 224 -21.45 2.48 -6.83
N TYR A 225 -21.77 1.19 -6.56
CA TYR A 225 -21.01 0.31 -5.68
C TYR A 225 -21.35 -1.16 -5.95
N ILE A 226 -20.45 -2.07 -5.67
CA ILE A 226 -20.69 -3.52 -5.67
C ILE A 226 -21.62 -3.84 -4.50
N GLY A 227 -22.86 -4.20 -4.78
CA GLY A 227 -23.95 -4.37 -3.81
C GLY A 227 -25.23 -3.66 -4.24
N LYS A 228 -25.20 -2.89 -5.31
CA LYS A 228 -26.37 -2.40 -6.03
C LYS A 228 -27.01 -3.52 -6.85
N GLU A 229 -28.31 -3.43 -7.08
CA GLU A 229 -29.04 -4.37 -7.96
C GLU A 229 -28.48 -4.35 -9.38
N GLU A 230 -28.31 -3.14 -9.91
CA GLU A 230 -27.61 -2.89 -11.18
C GLU A 230 -26.46 -1.94 -10.93
N VAL A 231 -25.27 -2.31 -11.39
CA VAL A 231 -24.04 -1.53 -11.22
C VAL A 231 -23.41 -1.21 -12.56
N HIS A 232 -22.93 0.02 -12.70
CA HIS A 232 -22.11 0.45 -13.80
C HIS A 232 -20.62 0.38 -13.43
N CYS A 233 -19.83 -0.35 -14.22
CA CYS A 233 -18.39 -0.45 -14.05
C CYS A 233 -17.69 0.37 -15.14
N ASP A 234 -17.01 1.44 -14.75
CA ASP A 234 -16.16 2.21 -15.64
C ASP A 234 -14.90 1.44 -16.00
N CYS A 235 -14.49 1.53 -17.26
CA CYS A 235 -13.28 0.88 -17.73
C CYS A 235 -12.72 1.55 -18.98
N ASN A 236 -11.43 1.42 -19.21
CA ASN A 236 -10.86 1.76 -20.50
C ASN A 236 -11.10 0.62 -21.49
N ARG A 237 -11.80 0.91 -22.57
CA ARG A 237 -12.11 -0.09 -23.62
C ARG A 237 -10.87 -0.54 -24.41
N ILE A 238 -9.86 0.33 -24.49
CA ILE A 238 -8.59 0.06 -25.17
C ILE A 238 -7.50 0.18 -24.10
N PRO A 239 -6.66 -0.88 -23.93
CA PRO A 239 -5.56 -0.81 -22.99
C PRO A 239 -4.65 0.39 -23.24
N PHE A 240 -4.40 1.16 -22.19
CA PHE A 240 -3.62 2.39 -22.23
C PHE A 240 -2.11 2.07 -22.23
N PRO A 241 -1.29 2.71 -23.11
CA PRO A 241 0.15 2.47 -23.11
C PRO A 241 0.85 3.15 -21.94
N LEU A 242 1.54 2.36 -21.11
CA LEU A 242 2.48 2.87 -20.12
C LEU A 242 3.82 3.21 -20.76
N LEU A 243 4.47 4.23 -20.23
CA LEU A 243 5.83 4.66 -20.60
C LEU A 243 6.78 4.36 -19.44
N PRO A 244 8.07 4.06 -19.73
CA PRO A 244 9.07 3.93 -18.66
C PRO A 244 9.10 5.17 -17.77
N GLY A 245 9.02 4.98 -16.46
CA GLY A 245 8.93 6.05 -15.47
C GLY A 245 7.50 6.44 -15.06
N ASP A 246 6.48 5.82 -15.66
CA ASP A 246 5.11 5.98 -15.18
C ASP A 246 4.94 5.33 -13.80
N ALA A 247 4.15 5.98 -12.94
CA ALA A 247 3.73 5.41 -11.67
C ALA A 247 2.22 5.47 -11.53
N LEU A 248 1.63 4.39 -11.00
CA LEU A 248 0.20 4.26 -10.72
C LEU A 248 -0.03 4.22 -9.22
N LEU A 249 -1.15 4.80 -8.78
CA LEU A 249 -1.63 4.68 -7.42
C LEU A 249 -3.11 4.30 -7.45
N LEU A 250 -3.44 3.14 -6.89
CA LEU A 250 -4.80 2.79 -6.52
C LEU A 250 -4.95 3.16 -5.05
N CYS A 251 -6.01 3.87 -4.67
CA CYS A 251 -6.23 4.18 -3.26
C CYS A 251 -7.72 4.32 -2.91
N SER A 252 -8.07 4.03 -1.64
CA SER A 252 -9.37 4.37 -1.07
C SER A 252 -9.48 5.87 -0.79
N ASP A 253 -10.69 6.35 -0.56
CA ASP A 253 -11.01 7.74 -0.23
C ASP A 253 -10.32 8.22 1.05
N GLY A 254 -10.07 7.32 2.01
CA GLY A 254 -9.30 7.63 3.22
C GLY A 254 -7.90 8.20 2.95
N VAL A 255 -7.32 7.90 1.78
CA VAL A 255 -6.07 8.53 1.31
C VAL A 255 -6.36 9.85 0.62
N SER A 256 -7.18 9.86 -0.41
CA SER A 256 -7.36 10.99 -1.33
C SER A 256 -8.26 12.10 -0.76
N ASP A 257 -9.12 11.79 0.21
CA ASP A 257 -9.87 12.80 0.98
C ASP A 257 -9.08 13.41 2.14
N THR A 258 -7.93 12.83 2.45
CA THR A 258 -7.04 13.31 3.50
C THR A 258 -5.87 14.10 2.93
N LEU A 259 -5.33 13.65 1.82
CA LEU A 259 -4.15 14.26 1.19
C LEU A 259 -4.53 15.10 -0.03
N THR A 260 -3.82 16.21 -0.19
CA THR A 260 -3.93 17.01 -1.41
C THR A 260 -3.31 16.30 -2.61
N LEU A 261 -3.80 16.61 -3.82
CA LEU A 261 -3.20 16.10 -5.07
C LEU A 261 -1.70 16.40 -5.18
N LYS A 262 -1.23 17.51 -4.56
CA LYS A 262 0.19 17.85 -4.50
C LYS A 262 0.97 16.84 -3.66
N GLN A 263 0.48 16.48 -2.48
CA GLN A 263 1.10 15.49 -1.58
C GLN A 263 1.12 14.10 -2.22
N ILE A 264 0.01 13.69 -2.85
CA ILE A 264 -0.09 12.43 -3.60
C ILE A 264 0.94 12.41 -4.74
N ARG A 265 1.01 13.48 -5.55
CA ARG A 265 1.99 13.60 -6.64
C ARG A 265 3.43 13.49 -6.15
N GLU A 266 3.77 14.19 -5.05
CA GLU A 266 5.10 14.16 -4.46
C GLU A 266 5.47 12.80 -3.85
N ALA A 267 4.49 12.07 -3.32
CA ALA A 267 4.69 10.72 -2.82
C ALA A 267 4.90 9.73 -3.98
N LEU A 268 4.02 9.78 -4.98
CA LEU A 268 4.05 8.85 -6.12
C LEU A 268 5.30 9.02 -7.01
N GLY A 269 6.01 10.14 -6.90
CA GLY A 269 7.32 10.35 -7.53
C GLY A 269 8.49 9.63 -6.85
N LEU A 270 8.27 8.94 -5.73
CA LEU A 270 9.27 8.18 -4.99
C LEU A 270 9.14 6.68 -5.35
N PRO A 271 10.18 5.85 -5.13
CA PRO A 271 10.05 4.40 -5.25
C PRO A 271 8.85 3.85 -4.46
N PRO A 272 8.20 2.74 -4.88
CA PRO A 272 6.90 2.33 -4.35
C PRO A 272 6.83 2.23 -2.82
N GLN A 273 7.84 1.64 -2.17
CA GLN A 273 7.86 1.56 -0.71
C GLN A 273 7.97 2.95 -0.07
N ALA A 274 8.86 3.80 -0.56
CA ALA A 274 9.01 5.16 -0.04
C ALA A 274 7.77 6.04 -0.33
N CYS A 275 7.04 5.75 -1.41
CA CYS A 275 5.73 6.34 -1.68
C CYS A 275 4.74 5.98 -0.58
N CYS A 276 4.58 4.69 -0.28
CA CYS A 276 3.69 4.22 0.78
C CYS A 276 4.07 4.81 2.15
N ASP A 277 5.35 4.79 2.51
CA ASP A 277 5.84 5.35 3.77
C ASP A 277 5.58 6.87 3.87
N LYS A 278 5.68 7.60 2.75
CA LYS A 278 5.38 9.03 2.70
C LYS A 278 3.87 9.29 2.82
N LEU A 279 3.04 8.55 2.09
CA LEU A 279 1.58 8.68 2.18
C LEU A 279 1.10 8.45 3.61
N GLU A 280 1.52 7.36 4.25
CA GLU A 280 1.15 7.06 5.63
C GLU A 280 1.58 8.17 6.59
N ARG A 281 2.82 8.63 6.49
CA ARG A 281 3.31 9.74 7.32
C ARG A 281 2.49 11.02 7.15
N GLU A 282 2.16 11.39 5.93
CA GLU A 282 1.35 12.59 5.64
C GLU A 282 -0.07 12.46 6.18
N ILE A 283 -0.70 11.27 6.06
CA ILE A 283 -2.02 10.96 6.63
C ILE A 283 -1.98 11.10 8.15
N LEU A 284 -0.99 10.51 8.82
CA LEU A 284 -0.84 10.60 10.27
C LEU A 284 -0.57 12.04 10.74
N LEU A 285 0.18 12.83 9.95
CA LEU A 285 0.45 14.24 10.24
C LEU A 285 -0.78 15.13 10.03
N ALA A 286 -1.69 14.77 9.13
CA ALA A 286 -2.91 15.54 8.89
C ALA A 286 -3.84 15.54 10.10
N GLN A 287 -3.77 14.54 10.97
CA GLN A 287 -4.60 14.40 12.19
C GLN A 287 -6.09 14.66 11.90
N LYS A 288 -6.58 14.17 10.74
CA LYS A 288 -7.98 14.38 10.31
C LYS A 288 -8.94 13.77 11.32
N PRO A 289 -9.85 14.56 11.94
CA PRO A 289 -10.86 14.01 12.84
C PRO A 289 -11.72 12.98 12.09
N GLY A 290 -11.90 11.80 12.66
CA GLY A 290 -12.67 10.73 12.03
C GLY A 290 -12.02 10.13 10.80
N GLN A 291 -10.67 10.15 10.70
CA GLN A 291 -9.91 9.53 9.62
C GLN A 291 -10.43 8.13 9.33
N ASP A 292 -10.80 7.89 8.09
CA ASP A 292 -11.26 6.58 7.63
C ASP A 292 -10.12 5.56 7.51
N ASN A 293 -10.46 4.31 7.28
CA ASN A 293 -9.51 3.34 6.78
C ASN A 293 -8.81 3.92 5.56
N TYR A 294 -7.53 3.65 5.39
CA TYR A 294 -6.78 4.12 4.24
C TYR A 294 -5.94 2.99 3.66
N THR A 295 -6.10 2.76 2.38
CA THR A 295 -5.40 1.71 1.66
C THR A 295 -4.86 2.27 0.35
N ALA A 296 -3.64 1.89 -0.02
CA ALA A 296 -3.04 2.26 -1.28
C ALA A 296 -2.17 1.15 -1.85
N ILE A 297 -2.08 1.09 -3.19
CA ILE A 297 -1.14 0.25 -3.93
C ILE A 297 -0.41 1.16 -4.90
N ALA A 298 0.89 1.32 -4.71
CA ALA A 298 1.78 2.07 -5.60
C ALA A 298 2.50 1.11 -6.55
N ILE A 299 2.48 1.40 -7.85
CA ILE A 299 3.07 0.57 -8.90
C ILE A 299 3.95 1.47 -9.76
N HIS A 300 5.23 1.13 -9.93
CA HIS A 300 6.15 1.82 -10.84
C HIS A 300 6.47 0.93 -12.04
N TYR A 301 6.32 1.49 -13.24
CA TYR A 301 6.64 0.84 -14.49
C TYR A 301 7.97 1.36 -15.03
N HIS A 302 8.99 0.51 -15.04
CA HIS A 302 10.33 0.87 -15.52
C HIS A 302 10.54 0.56 -17.00
N GLY A 303 9.63 -0.21 -17.60
CA GLY A 303 9.76 -0.70 -18.98
C GLY A 303 10.72 -1.89 -19.11
N LYS A 304 10.62 -2.62 -20.22
CA LYS A 304 11.62 -3.61 -20.56
C LYS A 304 12.92 -2.87 -20.86
N GLY A 305 13.98 -3.16 -20.09
CA GLY A 305 15.30 -2.65 -20.42
C GLY A 305 15.61 -2.96 -21.88
N ALA A 306 16.14 -1.98 -22.60
CA ALA A 306 16.58 -2.24 -23.95
C ALA A 306 17.53 -3.44 -23.95
N GLU A 307 17.20 -4.47 -24.74
CA GLU A 307 18.16 -5.52 -25.06
C GLU A 307 19.29 -4.83 -25.86
N GLU A 308 20.49 -4.70 -25.24
CA GLU A 308 21.71 -4.27 -25.93
C GLU A 308 22.24 -5.41 -26.81
#